data_92240c385395f05fa33c991b67fb9fb0
#
_entry.id   92240c385395f05fa33c991b67fb9fb0
#
_cell.length_a   1.000
_cell.length_b   1.000
_cell.length_c   1.000
_cell.angle_alpha   90.00
_cell.angle_beta   90.00
_cell.angle_gamma   90.00
#
_symmetry.space_group_name_H-M   'P 1'
#
loop_
_entity.id
_entity.type
_entity.pdbx_description
1 polymer ?
#
loop_
_entity_poly.entity_id
_entity_poly.type
_entity_poly.pdbx_seq_one_letter_code
_entity_poly.pdbx_strand_id
1 'polypeptide(L)'
;MRLRLDHVIIRSGEPQRTLAELARRAGAPVLAEVEELIGGIESGIARVGPVDLEVLEIGGIPPERPLGYGLGFVADVPLMEAVGELRALGFPVSPPAPGAAGDRRWHAAQIHGLLPNPFPVPVSTRRPGVRDRIAGAAAGTLGRIPVLARAGVNDAGDSMVVLTEYGFDAAAWRATAEGGPAVVGVELGAAGYRAAWERLPLGDDVPVTVRDDGPPGITRVLLGGTRRKPFSLGAVRFEWVSG
;
A
#
# COMPACT_ATOMS: atom_id res chain seq x y z
N MET A 1 17.21 -6.09 -11.57
CA MET A 1 16.36 -5.75 -10.39
C MET A 1 15.27 -6.79 -10.21
N ARG A 2 14.94 -7.14 -8.95
CA ARG A 2 13.74 -7.91 -8.58
C ARG A 2 12.95 -7.16 -7.54
N LEU A 3 11.61 -7.20 -7.66
CA LEU A 3 10.68 -6.60 -6.73
C LEU A 3 10.10 -7.71 -5.82
N ARG A 4 10.20 -7.51 -4.52
CA ARG A 4 9.60 -8.38 -3.51
C ARG A 4 8.40 -7.68 -2.88
N LEU A 5 7.28 -8.41 -2.73
CA LEU A 5 6.12 -7.89 -2.02
C LEU A 5 6.49 -7.63 -0.56
N ASP A 6 6.24 -6.43 -0.09
CA ASP A 6 6.60 -5.94 1.23
C ASP A 6 5.37 -5.76 2.13
N HIS A 7 4.33 -5.12 1.59
CA HIS A 7 3.08 -4.95 2.31
C HIS A 7 1.87 -4.89 1.38
N VAL A 8 0.73 -5.26 1.93
CA VAL A 8 -0.61 -5.14 1.31
C VAL A 8 -1.33 -3.99 1.98
N ILE A 9 -1.86 -3.07 1.19
CA ILE A 9 -2.50 -1.85 1.67
C ILE A 9 -4.02 -1.99 1.65
N ILE A 10 -4.63 -1.78 2.82
CA ILE A 10 -6.09 -1.75 3.03
C ILE A 10 -6.49 -0.34 3.40
N ARG A 11 -7.32 0.31 2.60
CA ARG A 11 -7.88 1.62 2.93
C ARG A 11 -9.15 1.47 3.76
N SER A 12 -9.27 2.27 4.83
CA SER A 12 -10.42 2.26 5.73
C SER A 12 -10.71 3.67 6.25
N GLY A 13 -11.98 4.02 6.42
CA GLY A 13 -12.37 5.24 7.13
C GLY A 13 -12.33 5.11 8.66
N GLU A 14 -12.05 3.89 9.19
CA GLU A 14 -11.91 3.60 10.61
C GLU A 14 -10.66 2.74 10.83
N PRO A 15 -9.44 3.27 10.61
CA PRO A 15 -8.22 2.47 10.55
C PRO A 15 -7.93 1.74 11.87
N GLN A 16 -8.16 2.35 13.04
CA GLN A 16 -7.94 1.73 14.35
C GLN A 16 -8.81 0.48 14.53
N ARG A 17 -10.10 0.58 14.20
CA ARG A 17 -11.06 -0.53 14.28
C ARG A 17 -10.72 -1.64 13.31
N THR A 18 -10.35 -1.26 12.09
CA THR A 18 -10.01 -2.21 11.02
C THR A 18 -8.74 -2.98 11.35
N LEU A 19 -7.69 -2.30 11.85
CA LEU A 19 -6.46 -2.93 12.30
C LEU A 19 -6.71 -3.92 13.45
N ALA A 20 -7.47 -3.50 14.47
CA ALA A 20 -7.83 -4.37 15.60
C ALA A 20 -8.62 -5.61 15.15
N GLU A 21 -9.58 -5.45 14.24
CA GLU A 21 -10.33 -6.56 13.68
C GLU A 21 -9.45 -7.50 12.86
N LEU A 22 -8.58 -6.96 12.01
CA LEU A 22 -7.62 -7.71 11.21
C LEU A 22 -6.70 -8.54 12.11
N ALA A 23 -6.04 -7.90 13.07
CA ALA A 23 -5.12 -8.54 14.01
C ALA A 23 -5.81 -9.69 14.77
N ARG A 24 -6.99 -9.45 15.31
CA ARG A 24 -7.77 -10.46 16.03
C ARG A 24 -8.20 -11.64 15.15
N ARG A 25 -8.73 -11.38 13.94
CA ARG A 25 -9.26 -12.43 13.06
C ARG A 25 -8.16 -13.23 12.38
N ALA A 26 -7.11 -12.57 11.92
CA ALA A 26 -5.94 -13.23 11.37
C ALA A 26 -5.08 -13.88 12.47
N GLY A 27 -5.12 -13.40 13.71
CA GLY A 27 -4.19 -13.77 14.77
C GLY A 27 -2.80 -13.23 14.49
N ALA A 28 -2.75 -12.07 13.86
CA ALA A 28 -1.52 -11.38 13.52
C ALA A 28 -1.16 -10.39 14.64
N PRO A 29 0.10 -10.31 15.09
CA PRO A 29 0.50 -9.27 16.02
C PRO A 29 0.44 -7.89 15.35
N VAL A 30 0.09 -6.86 16.12
CA VAL A 30 0.20 -5.46 15.69
C VAL A 30 1.67 -5.07 15.78
N LEU A 31 2.24 -4.65 14.66
CA LEU A 31 3.63 -4.20 14.55
C LEU A 31 3.74 -2.69 14.80
N ALA A 32 2.75 -1.94 14.32
CA ALA A 32 2.58 -0.53 14.61
C ALA A 32 1.10 -0.21 14.82
N GLU A 33 0.79 0.45 15.93
CA GLU A 33 -0.54 1.02 16.15
C GLU A 33 -0.82 2.13 15.13
N VAL A 34 -2.09 2.49 14.96
CA VAL A 34 -2.43 3.55 14.03
C VAL A 34 -1.88 4.89 14.55
N GLU A 35 -1.03 5.49 13.76
CA GLU A 35 -0.40 6.78 14.02
C GLU A 35 -0.55 7.70 12.80
N GLU A 36 -0.51 9.00 13.04
CA GLU A 36 -0.52 9.98 11.95
C GLU A 36 0.85 10.02 11.28
N LEU A 37 0.85 9.83 9.97
CA LEU A 37 2.00 10.03 9.10
C LEU A 37 2.06 11.48 8.59
N ILE A 38 3.15 11.83 7.95
CA ILE A 38 3.29 13.14 7.30
C ILE A 38 2.18 13.33 6.27
N GLY A 39 1.43 14.43 6.37
CA GLY A 39 0.41 14.80 5.40
C GLY A 39 -1.01 14.37 5.76
N GLY A 40 -1.26 14.04 7.03
CA GLY A 40 -2.60 13.68 7.51
C GLY A 40 -3.06 12.28 7.07
N ILE A 41 -2.11 11.40 6.78
CA ILE A 41 -2.36 9.98 6.54
C ILE A 41 -2.27 9.29 7.89
N GLU A 42 -3.29 8.53 8.27
CA GLU A 42 -3.23 7.63 9.42
C GLU A 42 -2.89 6.23 8.92
N SER A 43 -1.91 5.57 9.54
CA SER A 43 -1.49 4.21 9.17
C SER A 43 -1.16 3.36 10.38
N GLY A 44 -1.56 2.09 10.32
CA GLY A 44 -1.21 1.07 11.29
C GLY A 44 -0.90 -0.26 10.60
N ILE A 45 -0.08 -1.09 11.22
CA ILE A 45 0.49 -2.27 10.57
C ILE A 45 0.31 -3.52 11.43
N ALA A 46 -0.24 -4.57 10.81
CA ALA A 46 -0.24 -5.93 11.37
C ALA A 46 0.82 -6.78 10.67
N ARG A 47 1.60 -7.52 11.46
CA ARG A 47 2.67 -8.39 10.97
C ARG A 47 2.10 -9.72 10.49
N VAL A 48 2.36 -10.09 9.22
CA VAL A 48 1.85 -11.33 8.63
C VAL A 48 2.96 -12.06 7.86
N GLY A 49 3.93 -12.56 8.58
CA GLY A 49 5.11 -13.21 8.02
C GLY A 49 6.06 -12.24 7.32
N PRO A 50 6.52 -12.53 6.09
CA PRO A 50 7.44 -11.64 5.36
C PRO A 50 6.75 -10.40 4.78
N VAL A 51 5.41 -10.40 4.70
CA VAL A 51 4.59 -9.32 4.15
C VAL A 51 3.75 -8.71 5.25
N ASP A 52 3.71 -7.40 5.34
CA ASP A 52 2.90 -6.70 6.32
C ASP A 52 1.49 -6.38 5.75
N LEU A 53 0.49 -6.24 6.63
CA LEU A 53 -0.82 -5.71 6.25
C LEU A 53 -0.94 -4.30 6.83
N GLU A 54 -0.88 -3.31 5.97
CA GLU A 54 -1.03 -1.91 6.33
C GLU A 54 -2.50 -1.50 6.21
N VAL A 55 -3.05 -0.91 7.26
CA VAL A 55 -4.37 -0.29 7.24
C VAL A 55 -4.18 1.21 7.29
N LEU A 56 -4.71 1.93 6.30
CA LEU A 56 -4.51 3.37 6.23
C LEU A 56 -5.80 4.15 5.90
N GLU A 57 -5.85 5.39 6.37
CA GLU A 57 -6.74 6.46 5.93
C GLU A 57 -5.89 7.55 5.27
N ILE A 58 -6.27 7.95 4.05
CA ILE A 58 -5.50 8.93 3.25
C ILE A 58 -6.24 10.25 3.04
N GLY A 59 -7.26 10.50 3.83
CA GLY A 59 -8.11 11.68 3.67
C GLY A 59 -9.06 11.60 2.46
N GLY A 60 -9.82 12.68 2.25
CA GLY A 60 -10.86 12.73 1.23
C GLY A 60 -12.15 12.04 1.69
N ILE A 61 -12.89 11.41 0.78
CA ILE A 61 -14.10 10.66 1.12
C ILE A 61 -13.69 9.27 1.62
N PRO A 62 -13.93 8.94 2.90
CA PRO A 62 -13.59 7.63 3.41
C PRO A 62 -14.45 6.56 2.73
N PRO A 63 -13.90 5.35 2.52
CA PRO A 63 -14.70 4.26 1.99
C PRO A 63 -15.75 3.81 3.03
N GLU A 64 -16.96 3.47 2.57
CA GLU A 64 -18.03 2.93 3.44
C GLU A 64 -17.63 1.64 4.16
N ARG A 65 -16.68 0.91 3.59
CA ARG A 65 -16.13 -0.33 4.13
C ARG A 65 -14.67 -0.48 3.73
N PRO A 66 -13.85 -1.19 4.51
CA PRO A 66 -12.47 -1.47 4.15
C PRO A 66 -12.33 -2.10 2.76
N LEU A 67 -11.30 -1.72 2.04
CA LEU A 67 -11.03 -2.20 0.69
C LEU A 67 -9.54 -2.40 0.45
N GLY A 68 -9.21 -3.34 -0.43
CA GLY A 68 -7.85 -3.55 -0.88
C GLY A 68 -7.44 -2.42 -1.83
N TYR A 69 -6.52 -1.59 -1.37
CA TYR A 69 -6.20 -0.32 -2.02
C TYR A 69 -4.88 -0.36 -2.79
N GLY A 70 -3.90 -1.13 -2.33
CA GLY A 70 -2.61 -1.14 -2.99
C GLY A 70 -1.63 -2.20 -2.51
N LEU A 71 -0.46 -2.19 -3.11
CA LEU A 71 0.67 -3.05 -2.77
C LEU A 71 1.94 -2.23 -2.64
N GLY A 72 2.74 -2.56 -1.62
CA GLY A 72 4.09 -2.04 -1.46
C GLY A 72 5.12 -3.09 -1.82
N PHE A 73 6.17 -2.66 -2.50
CA PHE A 73 7.30 -3.49 -2.90
C PHE A 73 8.61 -2.90 -2.39
N VAL A 74 9.58 -3.77 -2.17
CA VAL A 74 11.00 -3.41 -2.02
C VAL A 74 11.80 -4.00 -3.17
N ALA A 75 12.83 -3.30 -3.61
CA ALA A 75 13.74 -3.80 -4.65
C ALA A 75 15.02 -4.38 -4.02
N ASP A 76 15.69 -5.27 -4.75
CA ASP A 76 17.02 -5.81 -4.43
C ASP A 76 18.17 -4.86 -4.80
N VAL A 77 17.85 -3.68 -5.33
CA VAL A 77 18.76 -2.58 -5.68
C VAL A 77 18.29 -1.28 -5.02
N PRO A 78 19.13 -0.23 -4.93
CA PRO A 78 18.72 1.08 -4.40
C PRO A 78 17.50 1.66 -5.12
N LEU A 79 16.66 2.39 -4.40
CA LEU A 79 15.38 2.93 -4.91
C LEU A 79 15.54 3.74 -6.20
N MET A 80 16.56 4.59 -6.28
CA MET A 80 16.79 5.43 -7.46
C MET A 80 17.14 4.60 -8.71
N GLU A 81 17.89 3.52 -8.54
CA GLU A 81 18.23 2.57 -9.59
C GLU A 81 16.96 1.80 -10.02
N ALA A 82 16.20 1.29 -9.07
CA ALA A 82 14.94 0.60 -9.33
C ALA A 82 13.93 1.49 -10.09
N VAL A 83 13.80 2.76 -9.71
CA VAL A 83 12.98 3.74 -10.44
C VAL A 83 13.46 3.92 -11.88
N GLY A 84 14.79 3.98 -12.09
CA GLY A 84 15.40 4.06 -13.41
C GLY A 84 15.08 2.85 -14.29
N GLU A 85 15.23 1.64 -13.73
CA GLU A 85 14.93 0.39 -14.45
C GLU A 85 13.44 0.25 -14.79
N LEU A 86 12.53 0.58 -13.83
CA LEU A 86 11.09 0.56 -14.10
C LEU A 86 10.69 1.53 -15.21
N ARG A 87 11.27 2.73 -15.22
CA ARG A 87 11.06 3.70 -16.31
C ARG A 87 11.58 3.19 -17.65
N ALA A 88 12.72 2.52 -17.66
CA ALA A 88 13.27 1.89 -18.88
C ALA A 88 12.37 0.76 -19.40
N LEU A 89 11.65 0.05 -18.50
CA LEU A 89 10.61 -0.92 -18.84
C LEU A 89 9.29 -0.27 -19.30
N GLY A 90 9.21 1.06 -19.31
CA GLY A 90 8.04 1.82 -19.76
C GLY A 90 6.97 2.05 -18.69
N PHE A 91 7.27 1.84 -17.41
CA PHE A 91 6.35 2.21 -16.33
C PHE A 91 6.47 3.70 -16.00
N PRO A 92 5.34 4.43 -15.91
CA PRO A 92 5.35 5.73 -15.29
C PRO A 92 5.60 5.57 -13.77
N VAL A 93 6.69 6.16 -13.29
CA VAL A 93 7.06 6.10 -11.86
C VAL A 93 7.30 7.51 -11.35
N SER A 94 6.68 7.84 -10.21
CA SER A 94 6.88 9.14 -9.57
C SER A 94 8.33 9.32 -9.10
N PRO A 95 8.79 10.55 -8.90
CA PRO A 95 10.02 10.76 -8.14
C PRO A 95 9.88 10.20 -6.72
N PRO A 96 10.94 9.62 -6.12
CA PRO A 96 10.93 9.23 -4.71
C PRO A 96 10.62 10.39 -3.79
N ALA A 97 9.78 10.14 -2.80
CA ALA A 97 9.40 11.09 -1.78
C ALA A 97 9.69 10.54 -0.38
N PRO A 98 10.11 11.39 0.56
CA PRO A 98 10.33 10.97 1.94
C PRO A 98 9.02 10.69 2.66
N GLY A 99 9.01 9.65 3.49
CA GLY A 99 8.00 9.35 4.48
C GLY A 99 8.60 9.24 5.88
N ALA A 100 7.77 9.41 6.90
CA ALA A 100 8.19 9.28 8.27
C ALA A 100 7.02 8.89 9.19
N ALA A 101 7.33 8.10 10.22
CA ALA A 101 6.47 7.76 11.34
C ALA A 101 7.33 7.63 12.59
N GLY A 102 7.10 8.50 13.58
CA GLY A 102 7.99 8.58 14.73
C GLY A 102 9.46 8.85 14.31
N ASP A 103 10.36 7.96 14.68
CA ASP A 103 11.78 7.98 14.30
C ASP A 103 12.09 7.23 13.00
N ARG A 104 11.13 6.45 12.49
CA ARG A 104 11.28 5.68 11.26
C ARG A 104 11.22 6.60 10.04
N ARG A 105 12.11 6.38 9.10
CA ARG A 105 12.20 7.15 7.85
C ARG A 105 12.29 6.20 6.67
N TRP A 106 11.66 6.56 5.57
CA TRP A 106 11.74 5.83 4.31
C TRP A 106 11.62 6.78 3.11
N HIS A 107 11.87 6.24 1.95
CA HIS A 107 11.52 6.88 0.69
C HIS A 107 10.59 5.96 -0.09
N ALA A 108 9.62 6.54 -0.78
CA ALA A 108 8.71 5.78 -1.62
C ALA A 108 8.47 6.45 -2.97
N ALA A 109 8.31 5.63 -4.01
CA ALA A 109 7.92 6.07 -5.34
C ALA A 109 6.66 5.29 -5.77
N GLN A 110 5.70 5.96 -6.39
CA GLN A 110 4.50 5.30 -6.91
C GLN A 110 4.74 4.81 -8.33
N ILE A 111 4.31 3.58 -8.60
CA ILE A 111 4.28 2.97 -9.93
C ILE A 111 2.85 3.10 -10.45
N HIS A 112 2.67 3.79 -11.57
CA HIS A 112 1.36 4.03 -12.18
C HIS A 112 1.02 2.99 -13.24
N GLY A 113 -0.28 2.86 -13.56
CA GLY A 113 -0.77 1.99 -14.62
C GLY A 113 -0.77 0.50 -14.28
N LEU A 114 -0.91 0.14 -12.99
CA LEU A 114 -0.94 -1.23 -12.51
C LEU A 114 -2.27 -1.65 -11.87
N LEU A 115 -2.95 -0.73 -11.21
CA LEU A 115 -4.23 -1.00 -10.55
C LEU A 115 -5.18 0.18 -10.77
N PRO A 116 -6.42 -0.06 -11.20
CA PRO A 116 -7.43 0.99 -11.25
C PRO A 116 -7.78 1.41 -9.83
N ASN A 117 -8.01 2.69 -9.62
CA ASN A 117 -8.59 3.14 -8.35
C ASN A 117 -10.03 2.62 -8.26
N PRO A 118 -10.37 1.80 -7.25
CA PRO A 118 -11.74 1.29 -7.08
C PRO A 118 -12.76 2.40 -6.75
N PHE A 119 -12.27 3.58 -6.38
CA PHE A 119 -13.08 4.78 -6.18
C PHE A 119 -12.57 5.88 -7.10
N PRO A 120 -13.31 6.21 -8.16
CA PRO A 120 -13.04 7.45 -8.85
C PRO A 120 -13.20 8.57 -7.82
N VAL A 121 -12.09 9.13 -7.36
CA VAL A 121 -12.13 10.36 -6.57
C VAL A 121 -12.85 11.36 -7.46
N PRO A 122 -14.00 11.90 -7.04
CA PRO A 122 -14.61 12.96 -7.80
C PRO A 122 -13.53 14.04 -7.88
N VAL A 123 -13.06 14.31 -9.10
CA VAL A 123 -12.14 15.41 -9.36
C VAL A 123 -12.78 16.60 -8.70
N SER A 124 -12.22 17.04 -7.58
CA SER A 124 -12.74 18.22 -6.91
C SER A 124 -12.50 19.37 -7.87
N THR A 125 -13.55 19.71 -8.63
CA THR A 125 -13.61 20.92 -9.47
C THR A 125 -13.57 22.19 -8.61
N ARG A 126 -13.47 22.02 -7.30
CA ARG A 126 -13.28 23.11 -6.37
C ARG A 126 -11.88 23.66 -6.61
N ARG A 127 -11.83 24.80 -7.30
CA ARG A 127 -10.62 25.61 -7.39
C ARG A 127 -10.09 25.79 -5.97
N PRO A 128 -8.81 25.44 -5.69
CA PRO A 128 -8.24 25.60 -4.36
C PRO A 128 -8.49 27.04 -3.91
N GLY A 129 -9.07 27.22 -2.72
CA GLY A 129 -9.34 28.51 -2.13
C GLY A 129 -8.04 29.27 -1.91
N VAL A 130 -8.14 30.58 -1.69
CA VAL A 130 -6.96 31.43 -1.39
C VAL A 130 -6.18 30.87 -0.18
N ARG A 131 -6.87 30.31 0.82
CA ARG A 131 -6.25 29.64 1.98
C ARG A 131 -5.44 28.40 1.59
N ASP A 132 -5.97 27.58 0.67
CA ASP A 132 -5.26 26.38 0.20
C ASP A 132 -4.04 26.74 -0.64
N ARG A 133 -4.09 27.87 -1.37
CA ARG A 133 -2.95 28.42 -2.11
C ARG A 133 -1.87 28.98 -1.19
N ILE A 134 -2.27 29.65 -0.11
CA ILE A 134 -1.35 30.19 0.90
C ILE A 134 -0.72 29.04 1.69
N ALA A 135 -1.50 28.04 2.09
CA ALA A 135 -0.98 26.84 2.74
C ALA A 135 -0.03 26.06 1.81
N GLY A 136 -0.37 25.93 0.52
CA GLY A 136 0.50 25.34 -0.49
C GLY A 136 1.78 26.14 -0.74
N ALA A 137 1.73 27.46 -0.72
CA ALA A 137 2.90 28.33 -0.87
C ALA A 137 3.78 28.32 0.40
N ALA A 138 3.17 28.33 1.59
CA ALA A 138 3.90 28.20 2.87
C ALA A 138 4.55 26.82 3.02
N ALA A 139 3.86 25.75 2.59
CA ALA A 139 4.42 24.41 2.56
C ALA A 139 5.51 24.24 1.48
N GLY A 140 5.44 25.00 0.39
CA GLY A 140 6.49 25.08 -0.64
C GLY A 140 7.78 25.76 -0.13
N THR A 141 7.68 26.71 0.78
CA THR A 141 8.82 27.38 1.45
C THR A 141 9.43 26.52 2.57
N LEU A 142 8.65 25.63 3.20
CA LEU A 142 9.12 24.67 4.21
C LEU A 142 9.57 23.34 3.58
N GLY A 143 9.72 23.29 2.27
CA GLY A 143 10.32 22.22 1.48
C GLY A 143 9.71 20.85 1.72
N ARG A 144 8.87 20.43 0.79
CA ARG A 144 8.58 19.03 0.52
C ARG A 144 7.37 18.45 1.24
N ILE A 145 6.20 18.79 0.73
CA ILE A 145 5.00 17.96 0.96
C ILE A 145 5.27 16.59 0.35
N PRO A 146 5.11 15.49 1.11
CA PRO A 146 5.30 14.13 0.60
C PRO A 146 4.44 13.89 -0.63
N VAL A 147 5.05 13.39 -1.69
CA VAL A 147 4.38 13.07 -2.96
C VAL A 147 3.27 12.04 -2.77
N LEU A 148 3.30 11.24 -1.71
CA LEU A 148 2.22 10.32 -1.37
C LEU A 148 0.87 11.02 -1.18
N ALA A 149 0.83 12.20 -0.54
CA ALA A 149 -0.39 13.00 -0.44
C ALA A 149 -0.81 13.61 -1.80
N ARG A 150 0.15 13.86 -2.68
CA ARG A 150 -0.12 14.39 -4.04
C ARG A 150 -0.45 13.29 -5.04
N ALA A 151 0.22 12.15 -4.97
CA ALA A 151 -0.02 11.03 -5.88
C ALA A 151 -1.39 10.40 -5.65
N GLY A 152 -1.84 10.29 -4.39
CA GLY A 152 -3.18 9.77 -4.07
C GLY A 152 -4.33 10.72 -4.40
N VAL A 153 -4.05 12.01 -4.62
CA VAL A 153 -5.08 13.05 -4.82
C VAL A 153 -5.17 13.52 -6.27
N ASN A 154 -4.12 13.35 -7.07
CA ASN A 154 -4.02 14.02 -8.38
C ASN A 154 -4.14 13.13 -9.61
N ASP A 155 -3.99 11.82 -9.51
CA ASP A 155 -4.29 10.93 -10.63
C ASP A 155 -5.56 10.13 -10.32
N ALA A 156 -6.65 10.61 -10.84
CA ALA A 156 -8.01 10.09 -10.69
C ALA A 156 -8.20 8.66 -11.25
N GLY A 157 -7.14 7.88 -11.38
CA GLY A 157 -7.16 6.60 -12.06
C GLY A 157 -6.50 5.41 -11.37
N ASP A 158 -5.52 5.61 -10.48
CA ASP A 158 -4.71 4.49 -10.00
C ASP A 158 -4.82 4.26 -8.48
N SER A 159 -4.90 2.98 -8.08
CA SER A 159 -4.66 2.55 -6.71
C SER A 159 -3.17 2.66 -6.36
N MET A 160 -2.85 2.60 -5.08
CA MET A 160 -1.49 2.76 -4.61
C MET A 160 -0.65 1.51 -4.88
N VAL A 161 0.26 1.57 -5.85
CA VAL A 161 1.35 0.60 -6.00
C VAL A 161 2.66 1.35 -5.77
N VAL A 162 3.35 1.02 -4.69
CA VAL A 162 4.52 1.79 -4.24
C VAL A 162 5.77 0.93 -4.17
N LEU A 163 6.90 1.57 -4.44
CA LEU A 163 8.23 1.02 -4.22
C LEU A 163 8.84 1.77 -3.03
N THR A 164 9.26 1.04 -2.02
CA THR A 164 9.73 1.59 -0.74
C THR A 164 11.18 1.21 -0.48
N GLU A 165 11.95 2.16 0.04
CA GLU A 165 13.29 1.96 0.60
C GLU A 165 13.32 2.48 2.03
N TYR A 166 13.63 1.62 2.97
CA TYR A 166 13.67 1.95 4.38
C TYR A 166 15.01 2.57 4.77
N GLY A 167 14.97 3.68 5.49
CA GLY A 167 16.14 4.32 6.09
C GLY A 167 16.50 3.78 7.48
N PHE A 168 15.92 2.63 7.85
CA PHE A 168 16.15 1.92 9.11
C PHE A 168 16.20 0.41 8.86
N ASP A 169 16.64 -0.36 9.86
CA ASP A 169 16.62 -1.83 9.77
C ASP A 169 15.18 -2.36 9.90
N ALA A 170 14.51 -2.48 8.76
CA ALA A 170 13.14 -2.98 8.69
C ALA A 170 13.03 -4.45 9.12
N ALA A 171 14.07 -5.25 8.97
CA ALA A 171 14.07 -6.64 9.41
C ALA A 171 14.10 -6.74 10.94
N ALA A 172 14.98 -5.99 11.59
CA ALA A 172 15.03 -5.90 13.04
C ALA A 172 13.73 -5.32 13.61
N TRP A 173 13.17 -4.29 12.98
CA TRP A 173 11.89 -3.74 13.41
C TRP A 173 10.76 -4.77 13.31
N ARG A 174 10.69 -5.51 12.23
CA ARG A 174 9.69 -6.57 12.03
C ARG A 174 9.84 -7.71 13.01
N ALA A 175 11.06 -8.03 13.45
CA ALA A 175 11.32 -9.06 14.44
C ALA A 175 10.78 -8.72 15.84
N THR A 176 10.40 -7.46 16.10
CA THR A 176 9.75 -7.09 17.39
C THR A 176 8.33 -7.65 17.51
N ALA A 177 7.71 -8.10 16.42
CA ALA A 177 6.37 -8.67 16.39
C ALA A 177 6.39 -10.06 15.73
N GLU A 178 6.98 -11.05 16.43
CA GLU A 178 7.08 -12.42 15.94
C GLU A 178 5.78 -13.21 16.11
N GLY A 179 5.60 -14.21 15.25
CA GLY A 179 4.46 -15.12 15.26
C GLY A 179 3.33 -14.69 14.33
N GLY A 180 2.25 -15.49 14.32
CA GLY A 180 1.10 -15.27 13.45
C GLY A 180 1.19 -16.01 12.10
N PRO A 181 0.23 -15.75 11.20
CA PRO A 181 0.22 -16.32 9.86
C PRO A 181 1.25 -15.64 8.95
N ALA A 182 1.44 -16.20 7.76
CA ALA A 182 2.21 -15.57 6.68
C ALA A 182 1.31 -15.29 5.48
N VAL A 183 1.47 -14.15 4.82
CA VAL A 183 0.90 -13.96 3.47
C VAL A 183 1.66 -14.84 2.50
N VAL A 184 0.94 -15.72 1.82
CA VAL A 184 1.51 -16.66 0.84
C VAL A 184 0.97 -16.43 -0.58
N GLY A 185 0.11 -15.45 -0.76
CA GLY A 185 -0.40 -15.04 -2.06
C GLY A 185 -1.38 -13.88 -1.97
N VAL A 186 -1.48 -13.10 -3.05
CA VAL A 186 -2.43 -12.00 -3.19
C VAL A 186 -3.11 -12.10 -4.55
N GLU A 187 -4.44 -11.98 -4.59
CA GLU A 187 -5.21 -11.90 -5.83
C GLU A 187 -5.73 -10.48 -6.04
N LEU A 188 -5.56 -10.01 -7.26
CA LEU A 188 -5.99 -8.68 -7.71
C LEU A 188 -7.03 -8.81 -8.81
N GLY A 189 -8.09 -8.01 -8.71
CA GLY A 189 -8.92 -7.67 -9.88
C GLY A 189 -8.28 -6.47 -10.58
N ALA A 190 -7.81 -6.67 -11.78
CA ALA A 190 -7.10 -5.63 -12.54
C ALA A 190 -7.40 -5.76 -14.04
N ALA A 191 -8.69 -5.69 -14.40
CA ALA A 191 -9.12 -5.75 -15.78
C ALA A 191 -8.38 -4.73 -16.66
N GLY A 192 -7.77 -5.22 -17.74
CA GLY A 192 -6.97 -4.40 -18.64
C GLY A 192 -5.52 -4.10 -18.18
N TYR A 193 -5.10 -4.51 -16.99
CA TYR A 193 -3.76 -4.24 -16.44
C TYR A 193 -2.85 -5.47 -16.41
N ARG A 194 -3.34 -6.67 -16.73
CA ARG A 194 -2.59 -7.94 -16.69
C ARG A 194 -1.26 -7.82 -17.43
N ALA A 195 -1.26 -7.32 -18.66
CA ALA A 195 -0.04 -7.20 -19.46
C ALA A 195 1.01 -6.25 -18.83
N ALA A 196 0.59 -5.28 -18.03
CA ALA A 196 1.50 -4.43 -17.27
C ALA A 196 2.12 -5.24 -16.11
N TRP A 197 1.32 -5.99 -15.37
CA TRP A 197 1.79 -6.86 -14.29
C TRP A 197 2.79 -7.93 -14.75
N GLU A 198 2.55 -8.55 -15.91
CA GLU A 198 3.46 -9.55 -16.50
C GLU A 198 4.84 -9.00 -16.88
N ARG A 199 4.96 -7.68 -17.03
CA ARG A 199 6.26 -7.00 -17.29
C ARG A 199 6.99 -6.60 -16.02
N LEU A 200 6.33 -6.61 -14.85
CA LEU A 200 7.01 -6.30 -13.60
C LEU A 200 8.00 -7.40 -13.24
N PRO A 201 9.22 -7.06 -12.84
CA PRO A 201 10.24 -8.03 -12.44
C PRO A 201 9.98 -8.52 -11.01
N LEU A 202 8.83 -9.18 -10.77
CA LEU A 202 8.46 -9.72 -9.47
C LEU A 202 9.36 -10.90 -9.09
N GLY A 203 9.73 -10.96 -7.81
CA GLY A 203 10.33 -12.15 -7.21
C GLY A 203 9.28 -13.23 -6.93
N ASP A 204 9.74 -14.44 -6.65
CA ASP A 204 8.88 -15.62 -6.44
C ASP A 204 8.42 -15.78 -4.97
N ASP A 205 8.81 -14.88 -4.07
CA ASP A 205 8.61 -15.03 -2.63
C ASP A 205 7.14 -15.09 -2.22
N VAL A 206 6.32 -14.21 -2.81
CA VAL A 206 4.87 -14.20 -2.62
C VAL A 206 4.18 -13.94 -3.95
N PRO A 207 3.47 -14.91 -4.51
CA PRO A 207 2.82 -14.76 -5.81
C PRO A 207 1.70 -13.73 -5.76
N VAL A 208 1.74 -12.81 -6.72
CA VAL A 208 0.67 -11.88 -7.03
C VAL A 208 -0.09 -12.39 -8.25
N THR A 209 -1.33 -12.80 -8.05
CA THR A 209 -2.18 -13.30 -9.14
C THR A 209 -3.11 -12.19 -9.62
N VAL A 210 -3.01 -11.88 -10.90
CA VAL A 210 -3.85 -10.85 -11.55
C VAL A 210 -4.99 -11.52 -12.29
N ARG A 211 -6.22 -11.10 -12.00
CA ARG A 211 -7.44 -11.56 -12.65
C ARG A 211 -8.03 -10.44 -13.49
N ASP A 212 -8.51 -10.79 -14.67
CA ASP A 212 -9.24 -9.86 -15.55
C ASP A 212 -10.74 -9.78 -15.19
N ASP A 213 -11.21 -10.70 -14.35
CA ASP A 213 -12.58 -10.76 -13.82
C ASP A 213 -12.62 -10.30 -12.36
N GLY A 214 -13.75 -9.77 -11.95
CA GLY A 214 -13.99 -9.32 -10.58
C GLY A 214 -13.80 -7.83 -10.35
N PRO A 215 -14.07 -7.36 -9.13
CA PRO A 215 -13.95 -5.94 -8.77
C PRO A 215 -12.47 -5.51 -8.80
N PRO A 216 -12.21 -4.23 -9.15
CA PRO A 216 -10.85 -3.70 -9.16
C PRO A 216 -10.24 -3.66 -7.75
N GLY A 217 -8.92 -3.80 -7.67
CA GLY A 217 -8.16 -3.77 -6.42
C GLY A 217 -7.85 -5.15 -5.85
N ILE A 218 -7.39 -5.20 -4.61
CA ILE A 218 -7.07 -6.45 -3.92
C ILE A 218 -8.37 -7.13 -3.51
N THR A 219 -8.61 -8.31 -4.02
CA THR A 219 -9.84 -9.08 -3.77
C THR A 219 -9.65 -10.18 -2.74
N ARG A 220 -8.43 -10.76 -2.70
CA ARG A 220 -8.12 -11.86 -1.79
C ARG A 220 -6.67 -11.80 -1.29
N VAL A 221 -6.49 -12.15 -0.02
CA VAL A 221 -5.18 -12.39 0.61
C VAL A 221 -5.17 -13.83 1.11
N LEU A 222 -4.19 -14.60 0.65
CA LEU A 222 -4.00 -15.99 1.04
C LEU A 222 -3.02 -16.05 2.21
N LEU A 223 -3.43 -16.73 3.28
CA LEU A 223 -2.68 -16.86 4.52
C LEU A 223 -2.21 -18.30 4.71
N GLY A 224 -0.93 -18.47 5.01
CA GLY A 224 -0.34 -19.73 5.47
C GLY A 224 -0.22 -19.76 6.99
N GLY A 225 -0.04 -20.97 7.56
CA GLY A 225 0.10 -21.17 9.01
C GLY A 225 -1.07 -21.93 9.62
N THR A 226 -1.32 -21.72 10.92
CA THR A 226 -2.42 -22.42 11.62
C THR A 226 -3.76 -22.03 11.03
N ARG A 227 -4.46 -23.00 10.46
CA ARG A 227 -5.73 -22.79 9.76
C ARG A 227 -6.79 -22.19 10.68
N ARG A 228 -7.39 -21.10 10.25
CA ARG A 228 -8.55 -20.45 10.86
C ARG A 228 -9.70 -20.36 9.87
N LYS A 229 -10.88 -19.94 10.34
CA LYS A 229 -12.01 -19.71 9.43
C LYS A 229 -11.72 -18.54 8.50
N PRO A 230 -12.03 -18.65 7.20
CA PRO A 230 -11.95 -17.53 6.28
C PRO A 230 -12.80 -16.35 6.79
N PHE A 231 -12.37 -15.15 6.45
CA PHE A 231 -13.10 -13.94 6.82
C PHE A 231 -12.95 -12.85 5.74
N SER A 232 -13.79 -11.83 5.83
CA SER A 232 -13.67 -10.64 5.00
C SER A 232 -13.54 -9.39 5.88
N LEU A 233 -12.72 -8.46 5.42
CA LEU A 233 -12.71 -7.07 5.87
C LEU A 233 -13.21 -6.23 4.69
N GLY A 234 -14.46 -5.82 4.78
CA GLY A 234 -15.10 -5.11 3.68
C GLY A 234 -15.06 -5.89 2.37
N ALA A 235 -14.32 -5.37 1.38
CA ALA A 235 -14.20 -5.98 0.05
C ALA A 235 -13.07 -7.02 -0.05
N VAL A 236 -12.18 -7.10 0.93
CA VAL A 236 -11.02 -8.01 0.90
C VAL A 236 -11.35 -9.31 1.62
N ARG A 237 -11.15 -10.45 0.96
CA ARG A 237 -11.33 -11.79 1.53
C ARG A 237 -9.98 -12.35 1.98
N PHE A 238 -9.94 -12.90 3.18
CA PHE A 238 -8.80 -13.59 3.76
C PHE A 238 -9.09 -15.08 3.85
N GLU A 239 -8.22 -15.91 3.27
CA GLU A 239 -8.38 -17.36 3.23
C GLU A 239 -7.10 -18.05 3.67
N TRP A 240 -7.23 -19.16 4.45
CA TRP A 240 -6.09 -20.01 4.78
C TRP A 240 -5.92 -21.08 3.73
N VAL A 241 -4.70 -21.20 3.22
CA VAL A 241 -4.31 -22.29 2.34
C VAL A 241 -3.49 -23.31 3.13
N SER A 242 -3.72 -24.59 2.81
CA SER A 242 -2.90 -25.67 3.34
C SER A 242 -1.53 -25.62 2.66
N GLY A 243 -0.46 -25.56 3.45
CA GLY A 243 0.89 -25.76 2.94
C GLY A 243 1.15 -27.21 2.61
#